data_97113ff6487a0876722ceae7a1be6e42
#
_entry.id   97113ff6487a0876722ceae7a1be6e42
#
_cell.length_a   1.000
_cell.length_b   1.000
_cell.length_c   1.000
_cell.angle_alpha   90.00
_cell.angle_beta   90.00
_cell.angle_gamma   90.00
#
_symmetry.space_group_name_H-M   'P 1'
#
loop_
_entity.id
_entity.type
_entity.pdbx_description
1 polymer ?
#
loop_
_entity_poly.entity_id
_entity_poly.type
_entity_poly.pdbx_seq_one_letter_code
_entity_poly.pdbx_strand_id
1 'polypeptide(L)'
;MKILLDTNVVLDVLLARQPFMQDSLDAMKKAINDGHILYLSASAVTDVFYILRKATGSKTDAISHLRNLLSIVSVAEVNESCILNALSSKMKDYEDAVADETAVFSSIDLILTRNIKDFKAAKTATMTPAEYLKTS
;
A
#
# COMPACT_ATOMS: atom_id res chain seq x y z
N MET A 1 -10.80 -8.51 -7.41
CA MET A 1 -9.76 -7.54 -7.83
C MET A 1 -8.45 -7.79 -7.08
N LYS A 2 -7.38 -7.26 -7.63
CA LYS A 2 -6.10 -7.11 -6.95
C LYS A 2 -5.95 -5.66 -6.53
N ILE A 3 -5.65 -5.41 -5.26
CA ILE A 3 -5.59 -4.08 -4.67
C ILE A 3 -4.22 -3.86 -4.02
N LEU A 4 -3.51 -2.81 -4.42
CA LEU A 4 -2.25 -2.42 -3.81
C LEU A 4 -2.53 -1.39 -2.72
N LEU A 5 -1.94 -1.60 -1.55
CA LEU A 5 -2.02 -0.65 -0.44
C LEU A 5 -0.80 0.27 -0.47
N ASP A 6 -1.04 1.58 -0.45
CA ASP A 6 0.04 2.54 -0.24
C ASP A 6 0.57 2.41 1.20
N THR A 7 1.82 2.72 1.40
CA THR A 7 2.50 2.59 2.70
C THR A 7 1.75 3.29 3.82
N ASN A 8 1.21 4.49 3.58
CA ASN A 8 0.48 5.24 4.61
C ASN A 8 -0.79 4.53 5.08
N VAL A 9 -1.50 3.83 4.18
CA VAL A 9 -2.71 3.09 4.55
C VAL A 9 -2.37 1.95 5.53
N VAL A 10 -1.31 1.21 5.24
CA VAL A 10 -0.82 0.13 6.10
C VAL A 10 -0.37 0.66 7.45
N LEU A 11 0.41 1.75 7.46
CA LEU A 11 0.92 2.35 8.69
C LEU A 11 -0.19 2.99 9.54
N ASP A 12 -1.24 3.50 8.92
CA ASP A 12 -2.41 4.00 9.65
C ASP A 12 -3.01 2.91 10.53
N VAL A 13 -3.05 1.69 10.03
CA VAL A 13 -3.56 0.54 10.78
C VAL A 13 -2.56 0.07 11.82
N LEU A 14 -1.31 -0.16 11.41
CA LEU A 14 -0.28 -0.72 12.30
C LEU A 14 0.10 0.20 13.45
N LEU A 15 0.09 1.52 13.23
CA LEU A 15 0.45 2.53 14.22
C LEU A 15 -0.76 3.25 14.81
N ALA A 16 -1.96 2.80 14.50
CA ALA A 16 -3.21 3.37 15.00
C ALA A 16 -3.29 4.90 14.82
N ARG A 17 -2.93 5.38 13.62
CA ARG A 17 -2.89 6.81 13.32
C ARG A 17 -4.29 7.39 13.17
N GLN A 18 -4.65 8.33 14.02
CA GLN A 18 -5.94 9.01 13.95
C GLN A 18 -5.85 10.25 13.04
N PRO A 19 -6.91 10.60 12.35
CA PRO A 19 -8.24 9.95 12.29
C PRO A 19 -8.35 8.84 11.22
N PHE A 20 -7.23 8.41 10.61
CA PHE A 20 -7.19 7.57 9.40
C PHE A 20 -7.34 6.07 9.67
N MET A 21 -6.99 5.62 10.87
CA MET A 21 -6.92 4.20 11.22
C MET A 21 -8.20 3.45 10.89
N GLN A 22 -9.37 3.98 11.28
CA GLN A 22 -10.63 3.25 11.15
C GLN A 22 -11.01 3.02 9.70
N ASP A 23 -10.91 4.04 8.85
CA ASP A 23 -11.24 3.91 7.43
C ASP A 23 -10.27 2.97 6.73
N SER A 24 -8.98 3.05 7.04
CA SER A 24 -7.96 2.18 6.43
C SER A 24 -8.18 0.73 6.86
N LEU A 25 -8.46 0.48 8.13
CA LEU A 25 -8.74 -0.87 8.64
C LEU A 25 -10.01 -1.45 8.01
N ASP A 26 -11.08 -0.67 7.99
CA ASP A 26 -12.38 -1.11 7.45
C ASP A 26 -12.28 -1.38 5.94
N ALA A 27 -11.50 -0.57 5.21
CA ALA A 27 -11.27 -0.78 3.78
C ALA A 27 -10.53 -2.10 3.54
N MET A 28 -9.50 -2.40 4.34
CA MET A 28 -8.79 -3.67 4.24
C MET A 28 -9.72 -4.86 4.53
N LYS A 29 -10.51 -4.76 5.59
CA LYS A 29 -11.48 -5.81 5.95
C LYS A 29 -12.51 -6.02 4.85
N LYS A 30 -13.06 -4.94 4.30
CA LYS A 30 -14.03 -5.00 3.21
C LYS A 30 -13.44 -5.71 1.99
N ALA A 31 -12.22 -5.34 1.60
CA ALA A 31 -11.57 -5.94 0.44
C ALA A 31 -11.39 -7.44 0.61
N ILE A 32 -10.93 -7.88 1.78
CA ILE A 32 -10.75 -9.29 2.09
C ILE A 32 -12.10 -10.03 2.09
N ASN A 33 -13.12 -9.45 2.73
CA ASN A 33 -14.47 -10.06 2.80
C ASN A 33 -15.11 -10.16 1.42
N ASP A 34 -14.82 -9.24 0.53
CA ASP A 34 -15.32 -9.25 -0.85
C ASP A 34 -14.53 -10.19 -1.78
N GLY A 35 -13.53 -10.89 -1.24
CA GLY A 35 -12.75 -11.86 -2.00
C GLY A 35 -11.60 -11.24 -2.82
N HIS A 36 -11.24 -9.99 -2.57
CA HIS A 36 -10.12 -9.34 -3.25
C HIS A 36 -8.80 -9.69 -2.58
N ILE A 37 -7.71 -9.59 -3.34
CA ILE A 37 -6.36 -9.86 -2.84
C ILE A 37 -5.66 -8.52 -2.60
N LEU A 38 -5.17 -8.34 -1.37
CA LEU A 38 -4.40 -7.16 -0.98
C LEU A 38 -2.91 -7.40 -1.23
N TYR A 39 -2.23 -6.36 -1.70
CA TYR A 39 -0.79 -6.36 -1.98
C TYR A 39 -0.10 -5.17 -1.34
N LEU A 40 1.13 -5.39 -0.95
CA LEU A 40 2.07 -4.32 -0.59
C LEU A 40 3.29 -4.50 -1.49
N SER A 41 3.82 -3.42 -2.07
CA SER A 41 5.00 -3.55 -2.93
C SER A 41 6.21 -4.02 -2.13
N ALA A 42 7.11 -4.77 -2.76
CA ALA A 42 8.32 -5.27 -2.10
C ALA A 42 9.16 -4.13 -1.50
N SER A 43 9.24 -2.98 -2.17
CA SER A 43 9.95 -1.82 -1.65
C SER A 43 9.27 -1.22 -0.42
N ALA A 44 7.94 -1.21 -0.38
CA ALA A 44 7.19 -0.70 0.76
C ALA A 44 7.34 -1.59 1.99
N VAL A 45 7.54 -2.89 1.82
CA VAL A 45 7.75 -3.82 2.95
C VAL A 45 8.94 -3.38 3.81
N THR A 46 10.06 -3.03 3.19
CA THR A 46 11.24 -2.59 3.92
C THR A 46 11.02 -1.26 4.62
N ASP A 47 10.33 -0.33 3.99
CA ASP A 47 9.98 0.96 4.58
C ASP A 47 9.09 0.78 5.81
N VAL A 48 8.07 -0.06 5.69
CA VAL A 48 7.17 -0.39 6.81
C VAL A 48 7.96 -0.98 7.97
N PHE A 49 8.88 -1.91 7.69
CA PHE A 49 9.70 -2.53 8.72
C PHE A 49 10.51 -1.48 9.51
N TYR A 50 11.20 -0.59 8.81
CA TYR A 50 12.03 0.42 9.47
C TYR A 50 11.22 1.41 10.28
N ILE A 51 10.05 1.80 9.80
CA ILE A 51 9.14 2.68 10.53
C ILE A 51 8.59 1.99 11.78
N LEU A 52 8.20 0.72 11.66
CA LEU A 52 7.75 -0.10 12.80
C LEU A 52 8.84 -0.24 13.85
N ARG A 53 10.07 -0.54 13.41
CA ARG A 53 11.20 -0.69 14.33
C ARG A 53 11.47 0.58 15.11
N LYS A 54 11.41 1.74 14.44
CA LYS A 54 11.59 3.04 15.09
C LYS A 54 10.46 3.33 16.06
N ALA A 55 9.22 3.06 15.67
CA ALA A 55 8.04 3.35 16.48
C ALA A 55 7.94 2.45 17.71
N THR A 56 8.28 1.16 17.57
CA THR A 56 8.19 0.19 18.69
C THR A 56 9.47 0.17 19.55
N GLY A 57 10.59 0.62 19.01
CA GLY A 57 11.89 0.52 19.66
C GLY A 57 12.42 -0.91 19.76
N SER A 58 11.81 -1.86 19.04
CA SER A 58 12.13 -3.29 19.15
C SER A 58 12.08 -3.97 17.79
N LYS A 59 13.20 -4.60 17.40
CA LYS A 59 13.27 -5.41 16.18
C LYS A 59 12.30 -6.59 16.24
N THR A 60 12.22 -7.24 17.39
CA THR A 60 11.35 -8.41 17.60
C THR A 60 9.88 -8.03 17.39
N ASP A 61 9.44 -6.89 17.96
CA ASP A 61 8.08 -6.42 17.80
C ASP A 61 7.80 -6.01 16.36
N ALA A 62 8.74 -5.35 15.69
CA ALA A 62 8.59 -4.96 14.29
C ALA A 62 8.43 -6.20 13.39
N ILE A 63 9.24 -7.24 13.60
CA ILE A 63 9.12 -8.51 12.86
C ILE A 63 7.75 -9.14 13.10
N SER A 64 7.28 -9.16 14.35
CA SER A 64 5.99 -9.76 14.70
C SER A 64 4.84 -9.04 13.98
N HIS A 65 4.82 -7.70 14.03
CA HIS A 65 3.79 -6.92 13.33
C HIS A 65 3.85 -7.12 11.82
N LEU A 66 5.04 -7.12 11.25
CA LEU A 66 5.19 -7.32 9.80
C LEU A 66 4.76 -8.72 9.39
N ARG A 67 5.12 -9.74 10.17
CA ARG A 67 4.71 -11.12 9.90
C ARG A 67 3.19 -11.27 9.92
N ASN A 68 2.53 -10.64 10.88
CA ASN A 68 1.06 -10.64 10.95
C ASN A 68 0.44 -9.96 9.73
N LEU A 69 0.98 -8.82 9.31
CA LEU A 69 0.51 -8.13 8.12
C LEU A 69 0.65 -9.01 6.88
N LEU A 70 1.81 -9.64 6.69
CA LEU A 70 2.09 -10.47 5.51
C LEU A 70 1.34 -11.80 5.53
N SER A 71 0.62 -12.13 6.60
CA SER A 71 -0.30 -13.27 6.61
C SER A 71 -1.61 -12.95 5.89
N ILE A 72 -1.95 -11.67 5.72
CA ILE A 72 -3.19 -11.23 5.07
C ILE A 72 -2.96 -10.39 3.82
N VAL A 73 -1.75 -9.91 3.60
CA VAL A 73 -1.36 -9.09 2.46
C VAL A 73 -0.24 -9.79 1.70
N SER A 74 -0.37 -9.89 0.39
CA SER A 74 0.67 -10.46 -0.46
C SER A 74 1.69 -9.39 -0.85
N VAL A 75 2.87 -9.83 -1.28
CA VAL A 75 3.93 -8.91 -1.72
C VAL A 75 3.93 -8.84 -3.23
N ALA A 76 3.84 -7.62 -3.78
CA ALA A 76 3.94 -7.38 -5.21
C ALA A 76 5.41 -7.16 -5.60
N GLU A 77 5.88 -7.88 -6.60
CA GLU A 77 7.27 -7.81 -7.08
C GLU A 77 7.60 -6.42 -7.62
N VAL A 78 8.75 -5.89 -7.19
CA VAL A 78 9.33 -4.68 -7.76
C VAL A 78 10.60 -5.10 -8.48
N ASN A 79 10.55 -5.08 -9.82
CA ASN A 79 11.68 -5.49 -10.64
C ASN A 79 12.38 -4.29 -11.29
N GLU A 80 13.44 -4.56 -12.04
CA GLU A 80 14.21 -3.52 -12.74
C GLU A 80 13.32 -2.65 -13.64
N SER A 81 12.38 -3.28 -14.34
CA SER A 81 11.46 -2.57 -15.24
C SER A 81 10.61 -1.55 -14.49
N CYS A 82 10.10 -1.90 -13.31
CA CYS A 82 9.34 -0.96 -12.45
C CYS A 82 10.19 0.24 -12.06
N ILE A 83 11.43 0.00 -11.66
CA ILE A 83 12.37 1.03 -11.23
C ILE A 83 12.70 1.98 -12.39
N LEU A 84 13.04 1.44 -13.55
CA LEU A 84 13.41 2.23 -14.70
C LEU A 84 12.23 3.01 -15.29
N ASN A 85 11.07 2.38 -15.40
CA ASN A 85 9.88 3.05 -15.92
C ASN A 85 9.41 4.19 -15.01
N ALA A 86 9.57 4.03 -13.70
CA ALA A 86 9.23 5.09 -12.73
C ALA A 86 10.07 6.35 -12.93
N LEU A 87 11.31 6.23 -13.43
CA LEU A 87 12.17 7.40 -13.71
C LEU A 87 11.60 8.29 -14.82
N SER A 88 10.78 7.73 -15.71
CA SER A 88 10.14 8.47 -16.79
C SER A 88 8.68 8.84 -16.47
N SER A 89 8.23 8.58 -15.25
CA SER A 89 6.86 8.89 -14.84
C SER A 89 6.63 10.38 -14.73
N LYS A 90 5.40 10.81 -14.98
CA LYS A 90 4.95 12.19 -14.76
C LYS A 90 4.52 12.44 -13.32
N MET A 91 4.52 11.41 -12.46
CA MET A 91 4.19 11.54 -11.05
C MET A 91 5.32 12.30 -10.33
N LYS A 92 4.94 13.13 -9.34
CA LYS A 92 5.89 13.99 -8.63
C LYS A 92 6.80 13.20 -7.68
N ASP A 93 6.24 12.18 -7.02
CA ASP A 93 6.96 11.38 -6.04
C ASP A 93 7.45 10.09 -6.67
N TYR A 94 8.76 9.83 -6.55
CA TYR A 94 9.36 8.64 -7.18
C TYR A 94 8.87 7.34 -6.54
N GLU A 95 8.72 7.29 -5.22
CA GLU A 95 8.22 6.08 -4.55
C GLU A 95 6.80 5.75 -5.00
N ASP A 96 5.95 6.76 -5.17
CA ASP A 96 4.59 6.58 -5.69
C ASP A 96 4.62 6.12 -7.13
N ALA A 97 5.55 6.64 -7.93
CA ALA A 97 5.74 6.19 -9.32
C ALA A 97 6.16 4.72 -9.38
N VAL A 98 7.04 4.28 -8.48
CA VAL A 98 7.44 2.87 -8.38
C VAL A 98 6.22 2.01 -7.99
N ALA A 99 5.40 2.48 -7.06
CA ALA A 99 4.18 1.76 -6.67
C ALA A 99 3.22 1.60 -7.85
N ASP A 100 3.03 2.65 -8.65
CA ASP A 100 2.18 2.60 -9.82
C ASP A 100 2.73 1.64 -10.90
N GLU A 101 4.03 1.70 -11.20
CA GLU A 101 4.64 0.77 -12.14
C GLU A 101 4.60 -0.68 -11.65
N THR A 102 4.72 -0.88 -10.34
CA THR A 102 4.54 -2.20 -9.71
C THR A 102 3.12 -2.72 -9.92
N ALA A 103 2.13 -1.84 -9.72
CA ALA A 103 0.73 -2.18 -9.96
C ALA A 103 0.47 -2.57 -11.42
N VAL A 104 1.03 -1.81 -12.36
CA VAL A 104 0.91 -2.12 -13.79
C VAL A 104 1.54 -3.47 -14.11
N PHE A 105 2.75 -3.72 -13.62
CA PHE A 105 3.46 -4.98 -13.87
C PHE A 105 2.69 -6.20 -13.35
N SER A 106 2.11 -6.09 -12.17
CA SER A 106 1.39 -7.21 -11.52
C SER A 106 -0.10 -7.25 -11.87
N SER A 107 -0.56 -6.43 -12.80
CA SER A 107 -1.98 -6.34 -13.20
C SER A 107 -2.90 -6.05 -12.02
N ILE A 108 -2.47 -5.16 -11.15
CA ILE A 108 -3.25 -4.70 -10.01
C ILE A 108 -4.29 -3.71 -10.51
N ASP A 109 -5.51 -3.83 -10.00
CA ASP A 109 -6.67 -3.09 -10.50
C ASP A 109 -6.85 -1.74 -9.81
N LEU A 110 -6.41 -1.63 -8.56
CA LEU A 110 -6.69 -0.46 -7.74
C LEU A 110 -5.56 -0.22 -6.73
N ILE A 111 -5.20 1.04 -6.54
CA ILE A 111 -4.32 1.47 -5.46
C ILE A 111 -5.15 2.21 -4.41
N LEU A 112 -5.08 1.77 -3.15
CA LEU A 112 -5.66 2.51 -2.03
C LEU A 112 -4.60 3.41 -1.43
N THR A 113 -4.88 4.71 -1.39
CA THR A 113 -3.97 5.72 -0.86
C THR A 113 -4.76 6.88 -0.26
N ARG A 114 -4.20 7.53 0.76
CA ARG A 114 -4.76 8.78 1.27
C ARG A 114 -4.39 9.98 0.40
N ASN A 115 -3.35 9.86 -0.41
CA ASN A 115 -2.73 10.96 -1.16
C ASN A 115 -3.15 10.92 -2.63
N ILE A 116 -4.43 11.01 -2.90
CA ILE A 116 -4.97 10.95 -4.28
C ILE A 116 -4.29 11.96 -5.20
N LYS A 117 -3.95 13.14 -4.69
CA LYS A 117 -3.28 14.19 -5.48
C LYS A 117 -1.94 13.73 -6.03
N ASP A 118 -1.19 12.96 -5.26
CA ASP A 118 0.13 12.47 -5.66
C ASP A 118 0.04 11.39 -6.73
N PHE A 119 -1.12 10.75 -6.86
CA PHE A 119 -1.39 9.69 -7.85
C PHE A 119 -2.18 10.19 -9.07
N LYS A 120 -2.29 11.50 -9.27
CA LYS A 120 -3.09 12.07 -10.35
C LYS A 120 -2.62 11.63 -11.73
N ALA A 121 -1.32 11.46 -11.93
CA ALA A 121 -0.73 11.02 -13.19
C ALA A 121 -0.51 9.49 -13.24
N ALA A 122 -1.03 8.73 -12.26
CA ALA A 122 -0.88 7.29 -12.22
C ALA A 122 -1.64 6.60 -13.35
N LYS A 123 -1.08 5.49 -13.82
CA LYS A 123 -1.73 4.63 -14.83
C LYS A 123 -2.80 3.74 -14.22
N THR A 124 -2.69 3.44 -12.93
CA THR A 124 -3.60 2.58 -12.18
C THR A 124 -4.68 3.42 -11.52
N ALA A 125 -5.91 2.90 -11.47
CA ALA A 125 -7.01 3.55 -10.74
C ALA A 125 -6.66 3.68 -9.26
N THR A 126 -7.06 4.79 -8.63
CA THR A 126 -6.78 5.06 -7.23
C THR A 126 -8.05 5.48 -6.49
N MET A 127 -8.15 5.10 -5.23
CA MET A 127 -9.20 5.53 -4.31
C MET A 127 -8.60 5.74 -2.92
N THR A 128 -9.23 6.64 -2.16
CA THR A 128 -8.97 6.68 -0.72
C THR A 128 -9.68 5.52 -0.03
N PRO A 129 -9.25 5.11 1.18
CA PRO A 129 -10.01 4.13 1.96
C PRO A 129 -11.48 4.52 2.15
N ALA A 130 -11.74 5.80 2.45
CA ALA A 130 -13.11 6.30 2.62
C ALA A 130 -13.94 6.14 1.33
N GLU A 131 -13.37 6.47 0.17
CA GLU A 131 -14.05 6.30 -1.11
C GLU A 131 -14.33 4.83 -1.41
N TYR A 132 -13.36 3.97 -1.14
CA TYR A 132 -13.51 2.53 -1.36
C TYR A 132 -14.65 1.96 -0.50
N LEU A 133 -14.80 2.40 0.74
CA LEU A 133 -15.87 1.96 1.63
C LEU A 133 -17.26 2.28 1.11
N LYS A 134 -17.39 3.27 0.24
CA LYS A 134 -18.67 3.67 -0.37
C LYS A 134 -19.01 2.87 -1.63
N THR A 135 -18.10 2.02 -2.10
CA THR A 135 -18.37 1.14 -3.25
C THR A 135 -19.24 -0.04 -2.83
N SER A 136 -19.96 -0.59 -3.78
CA SER A 136 -20.84 -1.74 -3.50
C SER A 136 -20.10 -3.06 -3.42
#